data_758886a8e6998862fc5ae5e57aca100d
#
_entry.id   758886a8e6998862fc5ae5e57aca100d
#
_cell.length_a   1.000
_cell.length_b   1.000
_cell.length_c   1.000
_cell.angle_alpha   90.00
_cell.angle_beta   90.00
_cell.angle_gamma   90.00
#
_symmetry.space_group_name_H-M   'P 1'
#
loop_
_entity.id
_entity.type
_entity.pdbx_description
1 polymer ?
#
loop_
_entity_poly.entity_id
_entity_poly.type
_entity_poly.pdbx_seq_one_letter_code
_entity_poly.pdbx_strand_id
1 'polypeptide(L)'
;MSSPQKDIYLIIGGSGFLGRHIVEKLLARGDVVSTFDIVQRYHDVPFYSGDISEENQVSQAVQKSAATCIIHTASPPHGIDDPALYWKVNVDGTQAVINAAVANGVHKLVFTSSAGVVFNGEDLVNTDERLPPPEKSMDAYNESKAKGEELVLAANGKGGLLTVALRPSGIFGPGDRQVMHGLSQVFERNQTNFQIGDNNNLFDWTYVTNVAHAHLLAADRLVPLKHLSEQETSQIINYYLPTVSLTTGSRRQPTSEARPLGPYVVPPPHAEEIEARFNNPDPQAQYTSISYPPPVVRSRFDPLSDAVIARHRALAAINSKEKEAEGPIPTDPLQVAGQVFFITNGEPTYFWDFPRAVWRSLRVSSPSAPSERRRITFPREVGLVLAYAAEWWGWLVGKEPAFTRFRVTFSCVHRWHNIEKARRVLGYEPEVGLEEGVKRMVDWWKAEHGMKP
;
A
#
# COMPACT_ATOMS: atom_id res chain seq x y z
N MET A 1 31.29 -16.29 -11.80
CA MET A 1 30.39 -15.16 -11.51
C MET A 1 30.15 -15.19 -10.03
N SER A 2 30.59 -14.16 -9.28
CA SER A 2 30.28 -14.05 -7.84
C SER A 2 28.77 -14.01 -7.66
N SER A 3 28.24 -14.78 -6.70
CA SER A 3 26.85 -14.64 -6.28
C SER A 3 26.56 -13.16 -6.00
N PRO A 4 25.41 -12.61 -6.42
CA PRO A 4 25.08 -11.23 -6.10
C PRO A 4 25.17 -11.04 -4.58
N GLN A 5 25.88 -10.02 -4.16
CA GLN A 5 26.04 -9.70 -2.75
C GLN A 5 24.64 -9.39 -2.19
N LYS A 6 24.25 -10.09 -1.11
CA LYS A 6 22.98 -9.83 -0.44
C LYS A 6 22.96 -8.42 0.15
N ASP A 7 21.82 -7.75 0.07
CA ASP A 7 21.65 -6.45 0.71
C ASP A 7 21.70 -6.56 2.24
N ILE A 8 22.18 -5.49 2.88
CA ILE A 8 22.12 -5.27 4.32
C ILE A 8 21.04 -4.21 4.55
N TYR A 9 20.03 -4.55 5.31
CA TYR A 9 18.82 -3.73 5.44
C TYR A 9 18.83 -2.88 6.72
N LEU A 10 18.52 -1.60 6.57
CA LEU A 10 18.15 -0.71 7.67
C LEU A 10 16.68 -0.31 7.53
N ILE A 11 15.85 -0.70 8.51
CA ILE A 11 14.43 -0.37 8.52
C ILE A 11 14.21 0.86 9.40
N ILE A 12 13.93 2.00 8.77
CA ILE A 12 13.58 3.24 9.47
C ILE A 12 12.09 3.19 9.82
N GLY A 13 11.77 3.29 11.12
CA GLY A 13 10.44 2.99 11.63
C GLY A 13 10.22 1.50 11.92
N GLY A 14 11.30 0.73 12.15
CA GLY A 14 11.26 -0.72 12.33
C GLY A 14 10.54 -1.20 13.60
N SER A 15 10.34 -0.34 14.59
CA SER A 15 9.49 -0.62 15.77
C SER A 15 8.00 -0.32 15.55
N GLY A 16 7.65 0.26 14.39
CA GLY A 16 6.28 0.57 14.00
C GLY A 16 5.49 -0.65 13.49
N PHE A 17 4.21 -0.44 13.21
CA PHE A 17 3.30 -1.50 12.75
C PHE A 17 3.81 -2.20 11.47
N LEU A 18 3.97 -1.47 10.37
CA LEU A 18 4.45 -2.02 9.11
C LEU A 18 5.93 -2.44 9.19
N GLY A 19 6.78 -1.58 9.81
CA GLY A 19 8.21 -1.84 9.90
C GLY A 19 8.53 -3.18 10.58
N ARG A 20 7.79 -3.55 11.63
CA ARG A 20 7.94 -4.84 12.31
C ARG A 20 7.68 -6.03 11.39
N HIS A 21 6.61 -5.99 10.60
CA HIS A 21 6.30 -7.06 9.65
C HIS A 21 7.34 -7.18 8.53
N ILE A 22 7.95 -6.06 8.11
CA ILE A 22 9.07 -6.07 7.16
C ILE A 22 10.28 -6.75 7.80
N VAL A 23 10.64 -6.38 9.04
CA VAL A 23 11.75 -7.01 9.79
C VAL A 23 11.53 -8.53 9.90
N GLU A 24 10.35 -8.97 10.29
CA GLU A 24 10.02 -10.39 10.42
C GLU A 24 10.16 -11.15 9.10
N LYS A 25 9.69 -10.58 7.99
CA LYS A 25 9.83 -11.20 6.67
C LYS A 25 11.30 -11.28 6.21
N LEU A 26 12.09 -10.23 6.45
CA LEU A 26 13.51 -10.22 6.13
C LEU A 26 14.29 -11.26 6.97
N LEU A 27 14.01 -11.35 8.27
CA LEU A 27 14.60 -12.37 9.15
C LEU A 27 14.23 -13.78 8.71
N ALA A 28 12.96 -14.01 8.39
CA ALA A 28 12.50 -15.32 7.89
C ALA A 28 13.17 -15.70 6.56
N ARG A 29 13.58 -14.73 5.74
CA ARG A 29 14.35 -14.92 4.51
C ARG A 29 15.85 -15.13 4.76
N GLY A 30 16.33 -14.88 5.98
CA GLY A 30 17.74 -14.99 6.36
C GLY A 30 18.61 -13.79 5.91
N ASP A 31 18.00 -12.60 5.85
CA ASP A 31 18.71 -11.35 5.54
C ASP A 31 19.30 -10.71 6.78
N VAL A 32 20.29 -9.85 6.57
CA VAL A 32 20.90 -9.02 7.63
C VAL A 32 20.05 -7.77 7.79
N VAL A 33 19.47 -7.60 8.98
CA VAL A 33 18.49 -6.53 9.27
C VAL A 33 18.87 -5.79 10.53
N SER A 34 18.73 -4.49 10.51
CA SER A 34 18.79 -3.60 11.67
C SER A 34 17.65 -2.59 11.60
N THR A 35 17.35 -1.93 12.73
CA THR A 35 16.26 -0.97 12.81
C THR A 35 16.72 0.36 13.36
N PHE A 36 16.11 1.45 12.87
CA PHE A 36 16.23 2.80 13.40
C PHE A 36 14.85 3.33 13.78
N ASP A 37 14.67 3.76 15.01
CA ASP A 37 13.40 4.29 15.52
C ASP A 37 13.63 5.17 16.76
N ILE A 38 12.64 5.95 17.17
CA ILE A 38 12.67 6.74 18.42
C ILE A 38 12.48 5.86 19.65
N VAL A 39 11.84 4.68 19.52
CA VAL A 39 11.54 3.78 20.64
C VAL A 39 11.85 2.33 20.24
N GLN A 40 12.68 1.67 21.05
CA GLN A 40 12.90 0.23 20.91
C GLN A 40 11.73 -0.56 21.50
N ARG A 41 11.07 -1.37 20.68
CA ARG A 41 9.99 -2.28 21.11
C ARG A 41 10.35 -3.75 21.00
N TYR A 42 11.32 -4.07 20.15
CA TYR A 42 11.77 -5.43 19.86
C TYR A 42 13.29 -5.52 20.05
N HIS A 43 13.78 -6.70 20.47
CA HIS A 43 15.18 -6.91 20.84
C HIS A 43 15.86 -8.03 20.06
N ASP A 44 15.24 -8.45 18.94
CA ASP A 44 15.68 -9.57 18.10
C ASP A 44 16.59 -9.14 16.93
N VAL A 45 16.77 -7.83 16.74
CA VAL A 45 17.67 -7.25 15.74
C VAL A 45 18.45 -6.07 16.34
N PRO A 46 19.63 -5.70 15.77
CA PRO A 46 20.33 -4.48 16.16
C PRO A 46 19.42 -3.26 16.01
N PHE A 47 19.45 -2.40 17.05
CA PHE A 47 18.60 -1.23 17.14
C PHE A 47 19.44 0.04 17.29
N TYR A 48 19.12 1.06 16.50
CA TYR A 48 19.68 2.41 16.59
C TYR A 48 18.59 3.40 16.98
N SER A 49 18.74 4.05 18.16
CA SER A 49 17.79 5.05 18.62
C SER A 49 18.09 6.40 18.00
N GLY A 50 17.05 7.10 17.51
CA GLY A 50 17.22 8.47 17.02
C GLY A 50 15.94 9.08 16.45
N ASP A 51 15.96 10.41 16.28
CA ASP A 51 14.93 11.17 15.58
C ASP A 51 15.30 11.22 14.08
N ILE A 52 14.38 10.84 13.21
CA ILE A 52 14.58 10.82 11.76
C ILE A 52 14.89 12.22 11.18
N SER A 53 14.43 13.29 11.81
CA SER A 53 14.70 14.66 11.40
C SER A 53 16.14 15.13 11.71
N GLU A 54 16.89 14.34 12.47
CA GLU A 54 18.27 14.62 12.83
C GLU A 54 19.22 13.84 11.92
N GLU A 55 19.65 14.45 10.81
CA GLU A 55 20.46 13.81 9.76
C GLU A 55 21.70 13.10 10.32
N ASN A 56 22.39 13.69 11.30
CA ASN A 56 23.56 13.07 11.92
C ASN A 56 23.23 11.73 12.60
N GLN A 57 22.06 11.60 13.22
CA GLN A 57 21.64 10.37 13.90
C GLN A 57 21.32 9.29 12.85
N VAL A 58 20.65 9.66 11.78
CA VAL A 58 20.35 8.77 10.65
C VAL A 58 21.65 8.31 9.99
N SER A 59 22.59 9.23 9.71
CA SER A 59 23.87 8.93 9.10
C SER A 59 24.72 7.97 9.96
N GLN A 60 24.75 8.18 11.28
CA GLN A 60 25.45 7.25 12.20
C GLN A 60 24.81 5.86 12.20
N ALA A 61 23.48 5.76 12.11
CA ALA A 61 22.78 4.47 12.03
C ALA A 61 23.13 3.74 10.71
N VAL A 62 23.13 4.46 9.58
CA VAL A 62 23.55 3.90 8.28
C VAL A 62 24.98 3.39 8.31
N GLN A 63 25.92 4.17 8.87
CA GLN A 63 27.32 3.77 8.99
C GLN A 63 27.50 2.53 9.88
N LYS A 64 26.89 2.52 11.07
CA LYS A 64 27.02 1.41 12.03
C LYS A 64 26.36 0.13 11.54
N SER A 65 25.26 0.23 10.78
CA SER A 65 24.58 -0.91 10.19
C SER A 65 25.26 -1.44 8.93
N ALA A 66 26.11 -0.65 8.30
CA ALA A 66 26.68 -0.90 6.97
C ALA A 66 25.57 -1.17 5.93
N ALA A 67 24.44 -0.50 6.06
CA ALA A 67 23.27 -0.73 5.22
C ALA A 67 23.55 -0.42 3.74
N THR A 68 23.15 -1.32 2.85
CA THR A 68 23.13 -1.13 1.40
C THR A 68 21.74 -0.80 0.87
N CYS A 69 20.70 -1.16 1.65
CA CYS A 69 19.30 -0.90 1.35
C CYS A 69 18.58 -0.33 2.57
N ILE A 70 17.95 0.81 2.40
CA ILE A 70 17.07 1.43 3.40
C ILE A 70 15.62 1.19 3.00
N ILE A 71 14.79 0.70 3.96
CA ILE A 71 13.33 0.71 3.83
C ILE A 71 12.78 1.71 4.85
N HIS A 72 12.19 2.79 4.34
CA HIS A 72 11.71 3.89 5.16
C HIS A 72 10.20 3.81 5.35
N THR A 73 9.78 3.43 6.56
CA THR A 73 8.36 3.30 6.95
C THR A 73 7.93 4.29 8.04
N ALA A 74 8.86 5.07 8.58
CA ALA A 74 8.55 6.00 9.66
C ALA A 74 7.59 7.10 9.19
N SER A 75 6.55 7.32 9.96
CA SER A 75 5.55 8.38 9.77
C SER A 75 4.76 8.53 11.07
N PRO A 76 4.34 9.72 11.46
CA PRO A 76 3.34 9.87 12.51
C PRO A 76 2.03 9.16 12.12
N PRO A 77 1.24 8.65 13.08
CA PRO A 77 -0.06 8.07 12.79
C PRO A 77 -0.98 9.06 12.09
N HIS A 78 -1.78 8.57 11.13
CA HIS A 78 -2.82 9.39 10.50
C HIS A 78 -3.88 9.84 11.52
N GLY A 79 -4.37 11.07 11.38
CA GLY A 79 -5.44 11.63 12.23
C GLY A 79 -4.94 12.38 13.48
N ILE A 80 -3.65 12.70 13.57
CA ILE A 80 -3.11 13.65 14.56
C ILE A 80 -3.33 15.06 14.04
N ASP A 81 -3.83 15.96 14.90
CA ASP A 81 -3.99 17.39 14.58
C ASP A 81 -2.69 18.17 14.85
N ASP A 82 -1.63 17.77 14.15
CA ASP A 82 -0.33 18.45 14.21
C ASP A 82 0.33 18.46 12.82
N PRO A 83 -0.01 19.46 11.98
CA PRO A 83 0.60 19.61 10.66
C PRO A 83 2.12 19.77 10.71
N ALA A 84 2.65 20.41 11.76
CA ALA A 84 4.10 20.63 11.89
C ALA A 84 4.83 19.31 12.15
N LEU A 85 4.26 18.42 12.95
CA LEU A 85 4.81 17.09 13.18
C LEU A 85 4.83 16.26 11.90
N TYR A 86 3.75 16.30 11.11
CA TYR A 86 3.72 15.62 9.81
C TYR A 86 4.82 16.13 8.89
N TRP A 87 4.98 17.45 8.80
CA TRP A 87 6.01 18.06 7.96
C TRP A 87 7.41 17.65 8.44
N LYS A 88 7.70 17.83 9.74
CA LYS A 88 8.98 17.48 10.35
C LYS A 88 9.40 16.02 10.04
N VAL A 89 8.48 15.07 10.20
CA VAL A 89 8.82 13.64 10.05
C VAL A 89 8.78 13.20 8.58
N ASN A 90 7.70 13.52 7.85
CA ASN A 90 7.48 13.00 6.51
C ASN A 90 8.24 13.77 5.42
N VAL A 91 8.63 15.03 5.67
CA VAL A 91 9.37 15.84 4.71
C VAL A 91 10.82 16.03 5.13
N ASP A 92 11.05 16.71 6.26
CA ASP A 92 12.42 16.98 6.71
C ASP A 92 13.15 15.69 7.08
N GLY A 93 12.46 14.77 7.77
CA GLY A 93 13.00 13.45 8.08
C GLY A 93 13.32 12.62 6.84
N THR A 94 12.43 12.62 5.82
CA THR A 94 12.70 11.93 4.56
C THR A 94 13.89 12.55 3.82
N GLN A 95 14.04 13.88 3.84
CA GLN A 95 15.19 14.54 3.26
C GLN A 95 16.49 14.15 3.99
N ALA A 96 16.47 14.08 5.32
CA ALA A 96 17.60 13.63 6.12
C ALA A 96 18.01 12.18 5.79
N VAL A 97 17.04 11.30 5.59
CA VAL A 97 17.29 9.91 5.14
C VAL A 97 17.96 9.88 3.77
N ILE A 98 17.48 10.67 2.82
CA ILE A 98 18.06 10.76 1.47
C ILE A 98 19.51 11.26 1.55
N ASN A 99 19.77 12.34 2.29
CA ASN A 99 21.10 12.89 2.46
C ASN A 99 22.04 11.87 3.10
N ALA A 100 21.61 11.23 4.18
CA ALA A 100 22.39 10.20 4.86
C ALA A 100 22.68 9.00 3.93
N ALA A 101 21.70 8.56 3.14
CA ALA A 101 21.85 7.48 2.18
C ALA A 101 22.92 7.81 1.12
N VAL A 102 22.81 8.98 0.50
CA VAL A 102 23.77 9.43 -0.53
C VAL A 102 25.18 9.60 0.05
N ALA A 103 25.29 10.25 1.22
CA ALA A 103 26.60 10.51 1.85
C ALA A 103 27.33 9.22 2.28
N ASN A 104 26.60 8.14 2.57
CA ASN A 104 27.17 6.87 3.02
C ASN A 104 27.16 5.77 1.93
N GLY A 105 26.86 6.11 0.68
CA GLY A 105 26.92 5.16 -0.45
C GLY A 105 25.87 4.05 -0.40
N VAL A 106 24.70 4.32 0.19
CA VAL A 106 23.56 3.41 0.13
C VAL A 106 23.06 3.32 -1.32
N HIS A 107 22.77 2.10 -1.77
CA HIS A 107 22.39 1.88 -3.17
C HIS A 107 20.87 1.91 -3.39
N LYS A 108 20.08 1.58 -2.36
CA LYS A 108 18.62 1.40 -2.49
C LYS A 108 17.84 2.09 -1.38
N LEU A 109 16.78 2.81 -1.76
CA LEU A 109 15.82 3.40 -0.84
C LEU A 109 14.39 3.03 -1.28
N VAL A 110 13.70 2.24 -0.47
CA VAL A 110 12.28 1.91 -0.63
C VAL A 110 11.48 2.75 0.35
N PHE A 111 10.58 3.58 -0.15
CA PHE A 111 9.79 4.51 0.64
C PHE A 111 8.34 4.07 0.75
N THR A 112 7.82 4.05 1.97
CA THR A 112 6.39 3.86 2.21
C THR A 112 5.68 5.20 2.08
N SER A 113 5.06 5.42 0.93
CA SER A 113 4.12 6.51 0.68
C SER A 113 2.71 6.16 1.17
N SER A 114 1.68 6.65 0.54
CA SER A 114 0.27 6.38 0.86
C SER A 114 -0.59 6.50 -0.40
N ALA A 115 -1.60 5.67 -0.55
CA ALA A 115 -2.64 5.86 -1.57
C ALA A 115 -3.41 7.17 -1.36
N GLY A 116 -3.34 7.75 -0.16
CA GLY A 116 -3.94 9.06 0.15
C GLY A 116 -3.29 10.25 -0.55
N VAL A 117 -2.06 10.11 -1.08
CA VAL A 117 -1.34 11.23 -1.75
C VAL A 117 -2.07 11.77 -2.99
N VAL A 118 -2.94 10.98 -3.60
CA VAL A 118 -3.76 11.39 -4.75
C VAL A 118 -5.20 11.74 -4.36
N PHE A 119 -5.53 11.75 -3.06
CA PHE A 119 -6.90 11.93 -2.59
C PHE A 119 -7.19 13.40 -2.25
N ASN A 120 -8.21 13.96 -2.91
CA ASN A 120 -8.71 15.33 -2.72
C ASN A 120 -10.09 15.40 -2.05
N GLY A 121 -10.67 14.23 -1.65
CA GLY A 121 -12.02 14.14 -1.10
C GLY A 121 -13.09 13.70 -2.10
N GLU A 122 -12.72 13.46 -3.35
CA GLU A 122 -13.59 12.96 -4.41
C GLU A 122 -13.40 11.46 -4.64
N ASP A 123 -14.27 10.87 -5.47
CA ASP A 123 -14.21 9.45 -5.78
C ASP A 123 -12.93 9.08 -6.56
N LEU A 124 -12.22 8.08 -6.05
CA LEU A 124 -11.12 7.42 -6.73
C LEU A 124 -11.57 6.02 -7.17
N VAL A 125 -11.80 5.85 -8.47
CA VAL A 125 -12.36 4.62 -9.05
C VAL A 125 -11.34 3.97 -9.97
N ASN A 126 -10.84 2.80 -9.60
CA ASN A 126 -9.82 2.07 -10.36
C ASN A 126 -8.61 2.95 -10.73
N THR A 127 -8.20 3.79 -9.78
CA THR A 127 -7.15 4.78 -9.97
C THR A 127 -5.79 4.12 -10.06
N ASP A 128 -4.96 4.55 -11.01
CA ASP A 128 -3.60 4.08 -11.20
C ASP A 128 -2.56 5.21 -11.00
N GLU A 129 -1.29 4.87 -11.14
CA GLU A 129 -0.15 5.74 -10.85
C GLU A 129 -0.02 6.95 -11.78
N ARG A 130 -0.80 7.02 -12.86
CA ARG A 130 -0.86 8.17 -13.78
C ARG A 130 -1.59 9.37 -13.17
N LEU A 131 -2.43 9.15 -12.14
CA LEU A 131 -3.07 10.24 -11.43
C LEU A 131 -2.03 10.97 -10.57
N PRO A 132 -1.76 12.26 -10.83
CA PRO A 132 -0.85 13.05 -10.01
C PRO A 132 -1.48 13.42 -8.66
N PRO A 133 -0.66 13.76 -7.65
CA PRO A 133 -1.16 14.41 -6.45
C PRO A 133 -1.97 15.67 -6.79
N PRO A 134 -3.07 15.95 -6.08
CA PRO A 134 -3.88 17.14 -6.31
C PRO A 134 -3.15 18.41 -5.85
N GLU A 135 -3.50 19.57 -6.42
CA GLU A 135 -2.96 20.86 -5.98
C GLU A 135 -3.23 21.13 -4.49
N LYS A 136 -4.36 20.63 -3.99
CA LYS A 136 -4.73 20.72 -2.58
C LYS A 136 -5.09 19.34 -2.06
N SER A 137 -4.26 18.83 -1.18
CA SER A 137 -4.50 17.55 -0.48
C SER A 137 -5.70 17.65 0.47
N MET A 138 -6.30 16.52 0.79
CA MET A 138 -7.44 16.44 1.71
C MET A 138 -7.07 16.85 3.14
N ASP A 139 -5.84 16.55 3.58
CA ASP A 139 -5.32 16.85 4.89
C ASP A 139 -3.78 17.00 4.90
N ALA A 140 -3.24 17.48 6.01
CA ALA A 140 -1.80 17.72 6.18
C ALA A 140 -0.96 16.43 6.16
N TYR A 141 -1.52 15.28 6.56
CA TYR A 141 -0.85 13.99 6.44
C TYR A 141 -0.61 13.65 4.96
N ASN A 142 -1.65 13.69 4.14
CA ASN A 142 -1.55 13.37 2.72
C ASN A 142 -0.64 14.36 1.98
N GLU A 143 -0.70 15.64 2.33
CA GLU A 143 0.19 16.67 1.78
C GLU A 143 1.65 16.37 2.09
N SER A 144 1.99 16.12 3.36
CA SER A 144 3.36 15.81 3.77
C SER A 144 3.88 14.51 3.16
N LYS A 145 3.02 13.48 3.01
CA LYS A 145 3.38 12.22 2.34
C LYS A 145 3.64 12.41 0.85
N ALA A 146 2.83 13.24 0.18
CA ALA A 146 3.04 13.59 -1.23
C ALA A 146 4.37 14.32 -1.43
N LYS A 147 4.71 15.26 -0.54
CA LYS A 147 5.99 15.97 -0.59
C LYS A 147 7.18 15.05 -0.31
N GLY A 148 7.07 14.15 0.68
CA GLY A 148 8.10 13.14 0.94
C GLY A 148 8.32 12.20 -0.26
N GLU A 149 7.24 11.78 -0.93
CA GLU A 149 7.31 10.97 -2.14
C GLU A 149 8.03 11.72 -3.28
N GLU A 150 7.70 12.99 -3.50
CA GLU A 150 8.36 13.85 -4.49
C GLU A 150 9.87 13.91 -4.24
N LEU A 151 10.31 14.10 -2.98
CA LEU A 151 11.72 14.15 -2.61
C LEU A 151 12.43 12.82 -2.94
N VAL A 152 11.79 11.69 -2.61
CA VAL A 152 12.34 10.35 -2.86
C VAL A 152 12.50 10.10 -4.36
N LEU A 153 11.49 10.42 -5.16
CA LEU A 153 11.56 10.23 -6.61
C LEU A 153 12.60 11.15 -7.25
N ALA A 154 12.70 12.39 -6.78
CA ALA A 154 13.72 13.35 -7.23
C ALA A 154 15.15 12.96 -6.83
N ALA A 155 15.31 12.07 -5.85
CA ALA A 155 16.61 11.56 -5.42
C ALA A 155 17.09 10.36 -6.23
N ASN A 156 16.25 9.79 -7.11
CA ASN A 156 16.63 8.64 -7.93
C ASN A 156 17.86 8.94 -8.79
N GLY A 157 18.91 8.14 -8.61
CA GLY A 157 20.18 8.28 -9.31
C GLY A 157 21.19 9.22 -8.67
N LYS A 158 20.83 10.02 -7.67
CA LYS A 158 21.76 10.91 -6.96
C LYS A 158 22.81 10.09 -6.20
N GLY A 159 24.10 10.28 -6.49
CA GLY A 159 25.18 9.51 -5.84
C GLY A 159 25.07 8.00 -6.01
N GLY A 160 24.39 7.53 -7.04
CA GLY A 160 24.14 6.09 -7.27
C GLY A 160 22.97 5.50 -6.48
N LEU A 161 22.24 6.32 -5.71
CA LEU A 161 21.06 5.88 -4.96
C LEU A 161 19.89 5.62 -5.92
N LEU A 162 19.33 4.42 -5.89
CA LEU A 162 18.09 4.07 -6.58
C LEU A 162 16.93 4.17 -5.60
N THR A 163 15.80 4.73 -6.05
CA THR A 163 14.64 4.95 -5.19
C THR A 163 13.36 4.39 -5.79
N VAL A 164 12.41 4.03 -4.92
CA VAL A 164 11.05 3.62 -5.29
C VAL A 164 10.09 3.98 -4.17
N ALA A 165 8.87 4.37 -4.52
CA ALA A 165 7.83 4.65 -3.56
C ALA A 165 6.66 3.66 -3.70
N LEU A 166 6.13 3.18 -2.57
CA LEU A 166 4.96 2.32 -2.51
C LEU A 166 3.80 3.08 -1.87
N ARG A 167 2.63 3.04 -2.49
CA ARG A 167 1.38 3.70 -2.05
C ARG A 167 0.38 2.65 -1.52
N PRO A 168 0.55 2.15 -0.29
CA PRO A 168 -0.44 1.25 0.28
C PRO A 168 -1.74 1.96 0.59
N SER A 169 -2.88 1.29 0.41
CA SER A 169 -4.19 1.72 0.86
C SER A 169 -4.53 1.05 2.19
N GLY A 170 -5.38 1.63 3.00
CA GLY A 170 -5.96 1.15 4.25
C GLY A 170 -5.31 -0.09 4.90
N ILE A 171 -4.12 0.06 5.53
CA ILE A 171 -3.38 -1.08 6.07
C ILE A 171 -4.05 -1.60 7.34
N PHE A 172 -4.22 -2.91 7.45
CA PHE A 172 -4.76 -3.58 8.64
C PHE A 172 -4.03 -4.91 8.91
N GLY A 173 -4.11 -5.41 10.14
CA GLY A 173 -3.53 -6.72 10.49
C GLY A 173 -3.10 -6.81 11.95
N PRO A 174 -2.42 -7.90 12.37
CA PRO A 174 -1.85 -8.05 13.69
C PRO A 174 -0.89 -6.90 14.03
N GLY A 175 -1.02 -6.32 15.22
CA GLY A 175 -0.22 -5.14 15.62
C GLY A 175 -0.83 -3.80 15.27
N ASP A 176 -1.98 -3.77 14.56
CA ASP A 176 -2.68 -2.53 14.22
C ASP A 176 -3.32 -1.88 15.44
N ARG A 177 -2.83 -0.68 15.76
CA ARG A 177 -3.32 0.13 16.89
C ARG A 177 -4.27 1.24 16.49
N GLN A 178 -4.62 1.37 15.21
CA GLN A 178 -5.50 2.42 14.70
C GLN A 178 -6.84 1.87 14.25
N VAL A 179 -6.87 1.08 13.18
CA VAL A 179 -8.12 0.54 12.61
C VAL A 179 -8.77 -0.42 13.60
N MET A 180 -8.02 -1.43 14.07
CA MET A 180 -8.58 -2.43 14.98
C MET A 180 -9.03 -1.82 16.31
N HIS A 181 -8.21 -0.92 16.89
CA HIS A 181 -8.59 -0.22 18.12
C HIS A 181 -9.85 0.62 17.94
N GLY A 182 -9.96 1.37 16.84
CA GLY A 182 -11.17 2.14 16.54
C GLY A 182 -12.41 1.28 16.37
N LEU A 183 -12.29 0.13 15.68
CA LEU A 183 -13.40 -0.80 15.49
C LEU A 183 -13.81 -1.50 16.79
N SER A 184 -12.87 -1.85 17.66
CA SER A 184 -13.17 -2.43 18.98
C SER A 184 -13.90 -1.46 19.88
N GLN A 185 -13.51 -0.18 19.91
CA GLN A 185 -14.23 0.85 20.67
C GLN A 185 -15.69 1.01 20.23
N VAL A 186 -15.96 1.00 18.92
CA VAL A 186 -17.32 1.05 18.38
C VAL A 186 -18.11 -0.19 18.82
N PHE A 187 -17.48 -1.36 18.81
CA PHE A 187 -18.06 -2.62 19.26
C PHE A 187 -18.38 -2.60 20.76
N GLU A 188 -17.44 -2.22 21.62
CA GLU A 188 -17.59 -2.13 23.06
C GLU A 188 -18.68 -1.13 23.48
N ARG A 189 -18.79 -0.01 22.76
CA ARG A 189 -19.85 1.00 22.99
C ARG A 189 -21.20 0.60 22.42
N ASN A 190 -21.32 -0.60 21.83
CA ASN A 190 -22.54 -1.12 21.22
C ASN A 190 -23.12 -0.19 20.12
N GLN A 191 -22.23 0.39 19.30
CA GLN A 191 -22.55 1.36 18.25
C GLN A 191 -22.41 0.78 16.82
N THR A 192 -22.34 -0.54 16.70
CA THR A 192 -22.13 -1.26 15.42
C THR A 192 -23.30 -1.16 14.45
N ASN A 193 -24.45 -0.66 14.91
CA ASN A 193 -25.67 -0.51 14.11
C ASN A 193 -25.75 0.81 13.34
N PHE A 194 -24.85 1.76 13.56
CA PHE A 194 -24.82 3.02 12.83
C PHE A 194 -24.04 2.90 11.53
N GLN A 195 -24.55 3.54 10.49
CA GLN A 195 -23.92 3.63 9.18
C GLN A 195 -24.12 5.04 8.60
N ILE A 196 -23.09 5.57 7.96
CA ILE A 196 -23.15 6.80 7.18
C ILE A 196 -23.04 6.44 5.71
N GLY A 197 -23.86 7.04 4.87
CA GLY A 197 -23.95 6.71 3.45
C GLY A 197 -24.67 5.39 3.18
N ASP A 198 -24.88 5.10 1.91
CA ASP A 198 -25.60 3.93 1.43
C ASP A 198 -24.77 2.64 1.34
N ASN A 199 -23.45 2.73 1.61
CA ASN A 199 -22.49 1.63 1.47
C ASN A 199 -22.37 1.11 0.02
N ASN A 200 -22.52 1.97 -0.96
CA ASN A 200 -22.28 1.62 -2.37
C ASN A 200 -20.84 1.93 -2.80
N ASN A 201 -20.08 2.62 -1.97
CA ASN A 201 -18.70 2.97 -2.24
C ASN A 201 -17.74 1.80 -1.96
N LEU A 202 -16.82 1.58 -2.90
CA LEU A 202 -15.75 0.59 -2.78
C LEU A 202 -14.50 1.21 -2.15
N PHE A 203 -13.82 0.41 -1.33
CA PHE A 203 -12.60 0.78 -0.63
C PHE A 203 -11.60 -0.36 -0.63
N ASP A 204 -10.31 -0.04 -0.76
CA ASP A 204 -9.21 -1.01 -0.64
C ASP A 204 -8.71 -1.09 0.80
N TRP A 205 -8.82 -2.28 1.37
CA TRP A 205 -8.14 -2.66 2.59
C TRP A 205 -6.95 -3.55 2.25
N THR A 206 -5.80 -3.29 2.88
CA THR A 206 -4.56 -3.99 2.54
C THR A 206 -3.99 -4.69 3.77
N TYR A 207 -3.85 -6.00 3.69
CA TYR A 207 -3.28 -6.76 4.80
C TYR A 207 -1.78 -6.46 4.95
N VAL A 208 -1.34 -6.21 6.18
CA VAL A 208 0.00 -5.68 6.47
C VAL A 208 1.15 -6.53 5.93
N THR A 209 1.03 -7.87 5.96
CA THR A 209 2.11 -8.72 5.43
C THR A 209 2.18 -8.71 3.91
N ASN A 210 1.09 -8.38 3.21
CA ASN A 210 1.10 -8.13 1.76
C ASN A 210 1.86 -6.83 1.44
N VAL A 211 1.67 -5.79 2.27
CA VAL A 211 2.43 -4.55 2.13
C VAL A 211 3.92 -4.81 2.40
N ALA A 212 4.25 -5.55 3.46
CA ALA A 212 5.63 -5.95 3.75
C ALA A 212 6.24 -6.75 2.59
N HIS A 213 5.51 -7.70 2.01
CA HIS A 213 5.93 -8.46 0.83
C HIS A 213 6.25 -7.55 -0.36
N ALA A 214 5.40 -6.57 -0.64
CA ALA A 214 5.64 -5.60 -1.70
C ALA A 214 6.94 -4.80 -1.49
N HIS A 215 7.28 -4.45 -0.24
CA HIS A 215 8.54 -3.76 0.08
C HIS A 215 9.77 -4.63 -0.23
N LEU A 216 9.71 -5.93 0.08
CA LEU A 216 10.79 -6.85 -0.25
C LEU A 216 10.94 -7.01 -1.77
N LEU A 217 9.83 -7.20 -2.49
CA LEU A 217 9.86 -7.28 -3.95
C LEU A 217 10.42 -6.01 -4.58
N ALA A 218 10.05 -4.84 -4.05
CA ALA A 218 10.56 -3.56 -4.51
C ALA A 218 12.07 -3.46 -4.29
N ALA A 219 12.58 -3.81 -3.11
CA ALA A 219 14.01 -3.81 -2.80
C ALA A 219 14.80 -4.77 -3.71
N ASP A 220 14.27 -5.99 -3.92
CA ASP A 220 14.92 -7.01 -4.75
C ASP A 220 15.00 -6.60 -6.22
N ARG A 221 13.98 -5.90 -6.74
CA ARG A 221 13.89 -5.46 -8.14
C ARG A 221 14.38 -4.03 -8.37
N LEU A 222 14.79 -3.33 -7.32
CA LEU A 222 15.39 -2.01 -7.41
C LEU A 222 16.84 -2.15 -7.87
N VAL A 223 17.02 -2.17 -9.17
CA VAL A 223 18.32 -2.31 -9.85
C VAL A 223 18.52 -1.17 -10.85
N PRO A 224 19.77 -0.87 -11.23
CA PRO A 224 20.04 0.15 -12.25
C PRO A 224 19.25 -0.12 -13.52
N LEU A 225 18.78 0.96 -14.15
CA LEU A 225 18.05 0.86 -15.42
C LEU A 225 18.91 0.12 -16.45
N LYS A 226 18.31 -0.84 -17.12
CA LYS A 226 18.91 -1.61 -18.20
C LYS A 226 18.05 -1.57 -19.45
N HIS A 227 18.67 -1.84 -20.59
CA HIS A 227 17.91 -2.08 -21.79
C HIS A 227 17.15 -3.41 -21.65
N LEU A 228 15.81 -3.35 -21.67
CA LEU A 228 14.98 -4.55 -21.67
C LEU A 228 14.92 -5.10 -23.12
N SER A 229 15.14 -6.40 -23.26
CA SER A 229 14.90 -7.12 -24.53
C SER A 229 13.40 -7.10 -24.89
N GLU A 230 13.09 -7.35 -26.14
CA GLU A 230 11.68 -7.49 -26.59
C GLU A 230 10.95 -8.59 -25.82
N GLN A 231 11.65 -9.69 -25.51
CA GLN A 231 11.08 -10.79 -24.76
C GLN A 231 10.77 -10.37 -23.31
N GLU A 232 11.70 -9.71 -22.58
CA GLU A 232 11.48 -9.21 -21.23
C GLU A 232 10.34 -8.18 -21.23
N THR A 233 10.31 -7.27 -22.18
CA THR A 233 9.24 -6.29 -22.34
C THR A 233 7.88 -6.97 -22.54
N SER A 234 7.82 -7.95 -23.44
CA SER A 234 6.60 -8.71 -23.72
C SER A 234 6.15 -9.49 -22.49
N GLN A 235 7.06 -10.08 -21.73
CA GLN A 235 6.75 -10.76 -20.47
C GLN A 235 6.14 -9.81 -19.44
N ILE A 236 6.67 -8.61 -19.27
CA ILE A 236 6.13 -7.62 -18.34
C ILE A 236 4.75 -7.12 -18.79
N ILE A 237 4.63 -6.73 -20.07
CA ILE A 237 3.37 -6.19 -20.60
C ILE A 237 2.27 -7.25 -20.66
N ASN A 238 2.63 -8.48 -20.98
CA ASN A 238 1.71 -9.60 -21.13
C ASN A 238 1.73 -10.55 -19.93
N TYR A 239 2.31 -10.13 -18.79
CA TYR A 239 2.26 -10.91 -17.57
C TYR A 239 0.87 -10.87 -16.96
N TYR A 240 0.29 -12.04 -16.83
CA TYR A 240 -1.05 -12.19 -16.30
C TYR A 240 -1.06 -13.26 -15.24
N LEU A 241 -1.17 -12.85 -13.99
CA LEU A 241 -1.62 -13.75 -12.95
C LEU A 241 -3.16 -13.75 -12.96
N PRO A 242 -3.81 -14.91 -13.05
CA PRO A 242 -5.24 -15.00 -12.89
C PRO A 242 -5.57 -14.63 -11.43
N THR A 243 -5.94 -13.39 -11.23
CA THR A 243 -6.25 -12.85 -9.91
C THR A 243 -7.64 -13.24 -9.43
N VAL A 244 -8.46 -13.77 -10.34
CA VAL A 244 -9.82 -14.26 -10.05
C VAL A 244 -10.04 -15.47 -10.93
N SER A 245 -10.54 -16.58 -10.37
CA SER A 245 -11.11 -17.64 -11.19
C SER A 245 -12.19 -17.04 -12.07
N LEU A 246 -12.08 -17.26 -13.38
CA LEU A 246 -13.05 -16.75 -14.36
C LEU A 246 -14.42 -17.42 -14.19
N THR A 247 -14.43 -18.65 -13.65
CA THR A 247 -15.62 -19.47 -13.52
C THR A 247 -16.28 -19.33 -12.15
N THR A 248 -15.52 -19.20 -11.07
CA THR A 248 -16.06 -19.26 -9.72
C THR A 248 -16.10 -17.92 -9.00
N GLY A 249 -15.38 -16.92 -9.48
CA GLY A 249 -15.24 -15.64 -8.76
C GLY A 249 -14.65 -15.81 -7.33
N SER A 250 -13.99 -16.94 -7.08
CA SER A 250 -13.77 -17.55 -5.79
C SER A 250 -12.78 -16.84 -4.86
N ARG A 251 -12.06 -15.82 -5.34
CA ARG A 251 -11.23 -14.98 -4.49
C ARG A 251 -11.95 -13.76 -3.94
N ARG A 252 -13.24 -13.65 -4.22
CA ARG A 252 -14.08 -12.57 -3.68
C ARG A 252 -14.77 -13.05 -2.42
N GLN A 253 -14.52 -12.36 -1.32
CA GLN A 253 -15.34 -12.54 -0.15
C GLN A 253 -16.71 -11.92 -0.30
N PRO A 254 -17.79 -12.67 -0.13
CA PRO A 254 -19.07 -12.06 0.13
C PRO A 254 -19.03 -11.47 1.54
N THR A 255 -18.90 -10.18 1.67
CA THR A 255 -19.06 -9.48 2.94
C THR A 255 -20.54 -9.25 3.28
N SER A 256 -21.42 -9.44 2.31
CA SER A 256 -22.86 -9.62 2.54
C SER A 256 -23.43 -10.63 1.55
N GLU A 257 -24.41 -11.44 1.97
CA GLU A 257 -25.12 -12.39 1.10
C GLU A 257 -25.79 -11.72 -0.13
N ALA A 258 -26.05 -10.42 -0.04
CA ALA A 258 -26.76 -9.66 -1.06
C ALA A 258 -25.85 -8.98 -2.09
N ARG A 259 -24.51 -8.91 -1.87
CA ARG A 259 -23.59 -8.16 -2.74
C ARG A 259 -22.28 -8.89 -2.93
N PRO A 260 -21.88 -9.21 -4.17
CA PRO A 260 -20.54 -9.65 -4.46
C PRO A 260 -19.54 -8.53 -4.16
N LEU A 261 -18.39 -8.89 -3.60
CA LEU A 261 -17.28 -7.97 -3.38
C LEU A 261 -16.65 -7.51 -4.68
N GLY A 262 -16.29 -6.24 -4.71
CA GLY A 262 -15.50 -5.65 -5.77
C GLY A 262 -16.24 -5.38 -7.08
N PRO A 263 -15.54 -4.81 -8.07
CA PRO A 263 -16.11 -4.57 -9.38
C PRO A 263 -16.56 -5.90 -10.01
N TYR A 264 -17.73 -5.87 -10.62
CA TYR A 264 -18.26 -7.02 -11.35
C TYR A 264 -17.38 -7.28 -12.55
N VAL A 265 -16.72 -8.43 -12.55
CA VAL A 265 -15.93 -8.91 -13.69
C VAL A 265 -16.84 -9.82 -14.50
N VAL A 266 -17.20 -9.40 -15.70
CA VAL A 266 -17.91 -10.25 -16.65
C VAL A 266 -16.89 -11.24 -17.21
N PRO A 267 -17.03 -12.55 -16.99
CA PRO A 267 -16.15 -13.53 -17.60
C PRO A 267 -16.20 -13.38 -19.12
N PRO A 268 -15.08 -13.53 -19.82
CA PRO A 268 -15.09 -13.56 -21.28
C PRO A 268 -15.89 -14.77 -21.79
N PRO A 269 -16.41 -14.74 -23.01
CA PRO A 269 -16.97 -15.92 -23.63
C PRO A 269 -15.95 -17.08 -23.57
N HIS A 270 -16.41 -18.28 -23.25
CA HIS A 270 -15.53 -19.48 -23.10
C HIS A 270 -14.54 -19.43 -21.91
N ALA A 271 -14.85 -18.69 -20.86
CA ALA A 271 -14.01 -18.60 -19.66
C ALA A 271 -13.59 -19.96 -19.11
N GLU A 272 -14.50 -20.94 -19.06
CA GLU A 272 -14.24 -22.30 -18.58
C GLU A 272 -13.21 -23.05 -19.44
N GLU A 273 -13.30 -22.94 -20.76
CA GLU A 273 -12.33 -23.58 -21.66
C GLU A 273 -10.95 -22.97 -21.53
N ILE A 274 -10.91 -21.67 -21.31
CA ILE A 274 -9.67 -20.90 -21.17
C ILE A 274 -9.00 -21.27 -19.83
N GLU A 275 -9.78 -21.34 -18.74
CA GLU A 275 -9.29 -21.73 -17.43
C GLU A 275 -8.83 -23.20 -17.40
N ALA A 276 -9.56 -24.10 -18.08
CA ALA A 276 -9.18 -25.49 -18.19
C ALA A 276 -7.86 -25.69 -18.96
N ARG A 277 -7.64 -24.94 -20.04
CA ARG A 277 -6.37 -24.95 -20.79
C ARG A 277 -5.21 -24.38 -19.99
N PHE A 278 -5.46 -23.36 -19.17
CA PHE A 278 -4.45 -22.77 -18.30
C PHE A 278 -4.02 -23.72 -17.17
N ASN A 279 -4.99 -24.42 -16.57
CA ASN A 279 -4.74 -25.35 -15.48
C ASN A 279 -4.15 -26.71 -15.93
N ASN A 280 -4.41 -27.08 -17.17
CA ASN A 280 -3.86 -28.31 -17.80
C ASN A 280 -3.25 -27.94 -19.17
N PRO A 281 -2.06 -27.34 -19.22
CA PRO A 281 -1.38 -27.07 -20.48
C PRO A 281 -1.07 -28.40 -21.17
N ASP A 282 -1.59 -28.61 -22.37
CA ASP A 282 -1.25 -29.75 -23.21
C ASP A 282 0.25 -29.65 -23.59
N PRO A 283 1.10 -30.58 -23.13
CA PRO A 283 2.54 -30.54 -23.44
C PRO A 283 2.82 -30.69 -24.95
N GLN A 284 1.85 -31.15 -25.73
CA GLN A 284 1.98 -31.38 -27.18
C GLN A 284 1.30 -30.26 -28.00
N ALA A 285 0.60 -29.34 -27.35
CA ALA A 285 0.06 -28.17 -28.07
C ALA A 285 1.22 -27.36 -28.63
N GLN A 286 1.47 -27.49 -29.93
CA GLN A 286 2.32 -26.55 -30.65
C GLN A 286 1.65 -25.18 -30.52
N TYR A 287 2.21 -24.33 -29.65
CA TYR A 287 1.84 -22.92 -29.55
C TYR A 287 2.23 -22.26 -30.87
N THR A 288 1.36 -22.38 -31.89
CA THR A 288 1.44 -21.48 -33.03
C THR A 288 1.31 -20.06 -32.50
N SER A 289 2.05 -19.15 -33.06
CA SER A 289 2.24 -17.74 -32.65
C SER A 289 0.98 -16.88 -32.50
N ILE A 290 -0.19 -17.48 -32.53
CA ILE A 290 -1.51 -16.93 -32.29
C ILE A 290 -2.08 -17.61 -31.01
N SER A 291 -1.21 -17.93 -30.05
CA SER A 291 -1.71 -18.32 -28.74
C SER A 291 -2.40 -17.09 -28.16
N TYR A 292 -3.70 -17.18 -28.01
CA TYR A 292 -4.48 -16.23 -27.25
C TYR A 292 -3.81 -16.10 -25.89
N PRO A 293 -3.32 -14.91 -25.53
CA PRO A 293 -2.90 -14.71 -24.16
C PRO A 293 -4.06 -15.11 -23.25
N PRO A 294 -3.80 -15.70 -22.09
CA PRO A 294 -4.88 -16.01 -21.15
C PRO A 294 -5.77 -14.78 -21.02
N PRO A 295 -7.08 -14.94 -20.96
CA PRO A 295 -7.99 -13.81 -20.92
C PRO A 295 -7.70 -13.04 -19.66
N VAL A 296 -7.13 -11.91 -19.89
CA VAL A 296 -6.90 -10.94 -18.87
C VAL A 296 -8.15 -10.15 -18.73
N VAL A 297 -8.67 -10.13 -17.56
CA VAL A 297 -9.55 -9.05 -17.16
C VAL A 297 -8.67 -7.82 -17.06
N ARG A 298 -8.36 -7.24 -18.21
CA ARG A 298 -7.72 -5.93 -18.26
C ARG A 298 -8.73 -4.96 -17.68
N SER A 299 -8.31 -4.21 -16.69
CA SER A 299 -9.01 -2.98 -16.41
C SER A 299 -9.14 -2.20 -17.72
N ARG A 300 -10.30 -1.59 -17.96
CA ARG A 300 -10.51 -0.66 -19.08
C ARG A 300 -9.40 0.40 -19.17
N PHE A 301 -8.71 0.62 -18.07
CA PHE A 301 -7.60 1.53 -17.91
C PHE A 301 -6.34 0.72 -17.54
N ASP A 302 -5.61 0.23 -18.53
CA ASP A 302 -4.33 -0.43 -18.33
C ASP A 302 -3.25 0.63 -18.03
N PRO A 303 -2.66 0.66 -16.81
CA PRO A 303 -1.64 1.66 -16.48
C PRO A 303 -0.36 1.53 -17.30
N LEU A 304 -0.17 0.39 -17.99
CA LEU A 304 0.96 0.15 -18.89
C LEU A 304 0.64 0.35 -20.38
N SER A 305 -0.59 0.78 -20.71
CA SER A 305 -0.98 1.00 -22.12
C SER A 305 -0.04 1.96 -22.85
N ASP A 306 0.47 2.97 -22.16
CA ASP A 306 1.39 3.97 -22.72
C ASP A 306 2.86 3.65 -22.43
N ALA A 307 3.17 2.55 -21.74
CA ALA A 307 4.52 2.21 -21.30
C ALA A 307 5.47 1.99 -22.48
N VAL A 308 4.98 1.40 -23.59
CA VAL A 308 5.77 1.20 -24.79
C VAL A 308 6.18 2.56 -25.39
N ILE A 309 5.25 3.51 -25.46
CA ILE A 309 5.50 4.85 -26.00
C ILE A 309 6.48 5.61 -25.05
N ALA A 310 6.24 5.55 -23.75
CA ALA A 310 7.12 6.18 -22.77
C ALA A 310 8.53 5.59 -22.81
N ARG A 311 8.66 4.27 -22.96
CA ARG A 311 9.94 3.58 -23.12
C ARG A 311 10.67 4.01 -24.37
N HIS A 312 10.00 4.06 -25.52
CA HIS A 312 10.63 4.52 -26.75
C HIS A 312 11.18 5.95 -26.60
N ARG A 313 10.44 6.83 -25.93
CA ARG A 313 10.89 8.19 -25.61
C ARG A 313 12.12 8.20 -24.68
N ALA A 314 12.10 7.39 -23.62
CA ALA A 314 13.20 7.28 -22.69
C ALA A 314 14.48 6.74 -23.35
N LEU A 315 14.36 5.70 -24.20
CA LEU A 315 15.48 5.13 -24.96
C LEU A 315 16.01 6.12 -26.01
N ALA A 316 15.15 6.88 -26.67
CA ALA A 316 15.58 7.93 -27.57
C ALA A 316 16.36 9.05 -26.85
N ALA A 317 15.96 9.42 -25.63
CA ALA A 317 16.67 10.40 -24.80
C ALA A 317 18.04 9.88 -24.35
N ILE A 318 18.19 8.59 -24.04
CA ILE A 318 19.47 7.97 -23.67
C ILE A 318 20.41 7.90 -24.87
N ASN A 319 19.87 7.63 -26.05
CA ASN A 319 20.65 7.50 -27.30
C ASN A 319 20.94 8.84 -27.97
N SER A 320 20.20 9.90 -27.65
CA SER A 320 20.51 11.24 -28.12
C SER A 320 21.82 11.71 -27.48
N LYS A 321 22.79 12.12 -28.31
CA LYS A 321 24.11 12.61 -27.87
C LYS A 321 24.08 13.95 -27.09
N GLU A 322 22.91 14.39 -26.64
CA GLU A 322 22.74 15.56 -25.76
C GLU A 322 23.04 15.17 -24.31
N LYS A 323 24.34 14.89 -24.06
CA LYS A 323 24.90 14.42 -22.79
C LYS A 323 25.21 15.53 -21.78
N GLU A 324 24.61 16.68 -21.85
CA GLU A 324 24.96 17.80 -20.94
C GLU A 324 23.75 18.56 -20.37
N ALA A 325 22.71 17.86 -19.98
CA ALA A 325 21.74 18.47 -19.08
C ALA A 325 21.75 17.68 -17.76
N GLU A 326 22.08 18.34 -16.64
CA GLU A 326 21.80 17.88 -15.27
C GLU A 326 20.29 17.77 -15.03
N GLY A 327 19.62 16.91 -15.78
CA GLY A 327 18.21 16.60 -15.64
C GLY A 327 18.01 15.31 -14.82
N PRO A 328 16.81 15.07 -14.28
CA PRO A 328 16.50 13.82 -13.61
C PRO A 328 16.77 12.65 -14.55
N ILE A 329 17.35 11.56 -13.99
CA ILE A 329 17.62 10.33 -14.76
C ILE A 329 16.30 9.84 -15.37
N PRO A 330 16.29 9.53 -16.69
CA PRO A 330 15.10 9.01 -17.34
C PRO A 330 14.57 7.78 -16.58
N THR A 331 13.29 7.78 -16.24
CA THR A 331 12.63 6.62 -15.61
C THR A 331 11.97 5.76 -16.68
N ASP A 332 12.05 4.45 -16.53
CA ASP A 332 11.35 3.50 -17.39
C ASP A 332 10.15 2.92 -16.62
N PRO A 333 8.90 3.12 -17.07
CA PRO A 333 7.71 2.64 -16.36
C PRO A 333 7.64 1.11 -16.25
N LEU A 334 8.45 0.38 -17.02
CA LEU A 334 8.57 -1.08 -16.94
C LEU A 334 9.65 -1.55 -15.96
N GLN A 335 10.35 -0.64 -15.31
CA GLN A 335 11.38 -0.92 -14.31
C GLN A 335 11.04 -0.22 -13.00
N VAL A 336 11.69 -0.61 -11.90
CA VAL A 336 11.29 -0.18 -10.55
C VAL A 336 11.88 1.17 -10.16
N ALA A 337 13.11 1.46 -10.61
CA ALA A 337 13.83 2.66 -10.20
C ALA A 337 13.13 3.96 -10.61
N GLY A 338 12.93 4.86 -9.66
CA GLY A 338 12.25 6.14 -9.86
C GLY A 338 10.74 6.04 -10.07
N GLN A 339 10.11 4.93 -9.71
CA GLN A 339 8.69 4.69 -9.91
C GLN A 339 7.88 4.70 -8.60
N VAL A 340 6.56 4.82 -8.75
CA VAL A 340 5.57 4.62 -7.68
C VAL A 340 4.70 3.41 -8.01
N PHE A 341 4.17 2.74 -6.97
CA PHE A 341 3.28 1.59 -7.11
C PHE A 341 2.18 1.62 -6.09
N PHE A 342 0.92 1.49 -6.52
CA PHE A 342 -0.18 1.21 -5.60
C PHE A 342 -0.11 -0.22 -5.11
N ILE A 343 -0.31 -0.39 -3.80
CA ILE A 343 -0.26 -1.70 -3.14
C ILE A 343 -1.56 -1.91 -2.38
N THR A 344 -2.37 -2.84 -2.84
CA THR A 344 -3.63 -3.24 -2.19
C THR A 344 -3.78 -4.75 -2.20
N ASN A 345 -4.83 -5.27 -1.56
CA ASN A 345 -5.17 -6.69 -1.68
C ASN A 345 -5.72 -7.08 -3.07
N GLY A 346 -6.01 -6.10 -3.93
CA GLY A 346 -6.69 -6.36 -5.19
C GLY A 346 -8.12 -6.89 -5.02
N GLU A 347 -8.69 -6.70 -3.84
CA GLU A 347 -10.02 -7.15 -3.41
C GLU A 347 -10.81 -5.94 -2.87
N PRO A 348 -11.14 -4.94 -3.70
CA PRO A 348 -11.94 -3.80 -3.24
C PRO A 348 -13.29 -4.26 -2.71
N THR A 349 -13.66 -3.77 -1.54
CA THR A 349 -14.90 -4.14 -0.86
C THR A 349 -15.72 -2.92 -0.51
N TYR A 350 -17.02 -3.09 -0.28
CA TYR A 350 -17.85 -2.01 0.23
C TYR A 350 -17.35 -1.59 1.61
N PHE A 351 -17.22 -0.27 1.81
CA PHE A 351 -16.53 0.30 2.97
C PHE A 351 -17.01 -0.28 4.31
N TRP A 352 -18.34 -0.30 4.54
CA TRP A 352 -18.89 -0.77 5.81
C TRP A 352 -18.90 -2.29 5.98
N ASP A 353 -18.66 -3.04 4.91
CA ASP A 353 -18.64 -4.50 5.00
C ASP A 353 -17.40 -5.01 5.74
N PHE A 354 -16.26 -4.32 5.61
CA PHE A 354 -15.05 -4.66 6.38
C PHE A 354 -15.24 -4.46 7.90
N PRO A 355 -15.66 -3.30 8.42
CA PRO A 355 -15.99 -3.15 9.84
C PRO A 355 -16.97 -4.19 10.35
N ARG A 356 -17.99 -4.50 9.55
CA ARG A 356 -18.99 -5.53 9.94
C ARG A 356 -18.39 -6.93 10.02
N ALA A 357 -17.50 -7.30 9.12
CA ALA A 357 -16.80 -8.58 9.18
C ALA A 357 -15.99 -8.69 10.48
N VAL A 358 -15.27 -7.62 10.87
CA VAL A 358 -14.53 -7.56 12.13
C VAL A 358 -15.46 -7.67 13.33
N TRP A 359 -16.54 -6.90 13.39
CA TRP A 359 -17.49 -6.93 14.50
C TRP A 359 -18.22 -8.27 14.61
N ARG A 360 -18.54 -8.92 13.49
CA ARG A 360 -19.10 -10.27 13.49
C ARG A 360 -18.13 -11.28 14.10
N SER A 361 -16.86 -11.22 13.71
CA SER A 361 -15.81 -12.09 14.24
C SER A 361 -15.56 -11.86 15.74
N LEU A 362 -15.63 -10.60 16.22
CA LEU A 362 -15.56 -10.27 17.64
C LEU A 362 -16.79 -10.81 18.42
N ARG A 363 -17.98 -10.74 17.82
CA ARG A 363 -19.24 -11.17 18.47
C ARG A 363 -19.32 -12.66 18.69
N VAL A 364 -18.87 -13.47 17.72
CA VAL A 364 -18.86 -14.94 17.84
C VAL A 364 -18.09 -15.41 19.07
N SER A 365 -17.07 -14.68 19.47
CA SER A 365 -16.20 -15.01 20.61
C SER A 365 -16.63 -14.40 21.94
N SER A 366 -17.69 -13.61 21.96
CA SER A 366 -18.20 -12.95 23.16
C SER A 366 -19.61 -13.42 23.48
N PRO A 367 -19.80 -14.44 24.35
CA PRO A 367 -21.14 -14.95 24.70
C PRO A 367 -22.09 -13.91 25.27
N SER A 368 -21.55 -12.81 25.80
CA SER A 368 -22.30 -11.67 26.36
C SER A 368 -22.51 -10.54 25.34
N ALA A 369 -22.08 -10.72 24.07
CA ALA A 369 -22.21 -9.68 23.07
C ALA A 369 -23.71 -9.38 22.82
N PRO A 370 -24.08 -8.09 22.74
CA PRO A 370 -25.46 -7.71 22.46
C PRO A 370 -25.89 -8.25 21.08
N SER A 371 -27.17 -8.62 20.98
CA SER A 371 -27.77 -9.03 19.72
C SER A 371 -27.61 -7.95 18.64
N GLU A 372 -27.54 -8.35 17.39
CA GLU A 372 -27.46 -7.40 16.26
C GLU A 372 -28.69 -6.51 16.24
N ARG A 373 -28.50 -5.19 16.41
CA ARG A 373 -29.56 -4.20 16.40
C ARG A 373 -29.94 -3.84 14.97
N ARG A 374 -31.18 -3.38 14.77
CA ARG A 374 -31.60 -2.82 13.49
C ARG A 374 -30.65 -1.69 13.05
N ARG A 375 -30.22 -1.74 11.80
CA ARG A 375 -29.31 -0.74 11.23
C ARG A 375 -29.99 0.62 11.13
N ILE A 376 -29.25 1.65 11.50
CA ILE A 376 -29.64 3.06 11.37
C ILE A 376 -28.68 3.69 10.38
N THR A 377 -29.18 4.07 9.21
CA THR A 377 -28.39 4.68 8.15
C THR A 377 -28.68 6.18 8.08
N PHE A 378 -27.63 6.98 8.13
CA PHE A 378 -27.70 8.43 7.90
C PHE A 378 -27.23 8.75 6.48
N PRO A 379 -27.98 9.52 5.69
CA PRO A 379 -27.49 10.05 4.42
C PRO A 379 -26.18 10.83 4.60
N ARG A 380 -25.32 10.82 3.58
CA ARG A 380 -24.01 11.52 3.60
C ARG A 380 -24.19 13.00 3.96
N GLU A 381 -25.18 13.66 3.38
CA GLU A 381 -25.47 15.09 3.57
C GLU A 381 -25.80 15.40 5.02
N VAL A 382 -26.64 14.58 5.65
CA VAL A 382 -26.95 14.69 7.08
C VAL A 382 -25.70 14.45 7.92
N GLY A 383 -24.90 13.46 7.57
CA GLY A 383 -23.62 13.20 8.20
C GLY A 383 -22.69 14.40 8.15
N LEU A 384 -22.57 15.08 7.01
CA LEU A 384 -21.72 16.27 6.84
C LEU A 384 -22.20 17.45 7.67
N VAL A 385 -23.51 17.70 7.76
CA VAL A 385 -24.09 18.77 8.59
C VAL A 385 -23.80 18.50 10.07
N LEU A 386 -24.04 17.28 10.54
CA LEU A 386 -23.75 16.89 11.92
C LEU A 386 -22.23 16.97 12.24
N ALA A 387 -21.40 16.58 11.31
CA ALA A 387 -19.94 16.67 11.47
C ALA A 387 -19.48 18.13 11.56
N TYR A 388 -20.02 19.02 10.71
CA TYR A 388 -19.73 20.45 10.77
C TYR A 388 -20.13 21.05 12.14
N ALA A 389 -21.33 20.70 12.65
CA ALA A 389 -21.76 21.14 13.96
C ALA A 389 -20.88 20.59 15.08
N ALA A 390 -20.43 19.34 14.98
CA ALA A 390 -19.53 18.73 15.95
C ALA A 390 -18.12 19.38 15.94
N GLU A 391 -17.60 19.71 14.76
CA GLU A 391 -16.32 20.42 14.61
C GLU A 391 -16.40 21.84 15.19
N TRP A 392 -17.48 22.57 14.91
CA TRP A 392 -17.71 23.90 15.48
C TRP A 392 -17.81 23.85 17.02
N TRP A 393 -18.56 22.87 17.56
CA TRP A 393 -18.64 22.65 19.00
C TRP A 393 -17.30 22.26 19.62
N GLY A 394 -16.57 21.37 18.96
CA GLY A 394 -15.21 20.95 19.37
C GLY A 394 -14.25 22.13 19.46
N TRP A 395 -14.29 23.02 18.48
CA TRP A 395 -13.51 24.27 18.48
C TRP A 395 -13.90 25.18 19.69
N LEU A 396 -15.19 25.29 19.99
CA LEU A 396 -15.67 26.11 21.10
C LEU A 396 -15.21 25.58 22.48
N VAL A 397 -15.19 24.25 22.65
CA VAL A 397 -14.83 23.60 23.94
C VAL A 397 -13.37 23.15 24.01
N GLY A 398 -12.54 23.41 22.99
CA GLY A 398 -11.14 23.02 22.93
C GLY A 398 -10.92 21.51 22.91
N LYS A 399 -11.85 20.72 22.32
CA LYS A 399 -11.75 19.26 22.22
C LYS A 399 -11.96 18.82 20.78
N GLU A 400 -11.13 17.90 20.31
CA GLU A 400 -11.33 17.28 19.00
C GLU A 400 -12.62 16.44 18.99
N PRO A 401 -13.50 16.67 18.01
CA PRO A 401 -14.70 15.87 17.85
C PRO A 401 -14.38 14.48 17.30
N ALA A 402 -14.99 13.46 17.85
CA ALA A 402 -14.90 12.09 17.31
C ALA A 402 -15.57 11.95 15.93
N PHE A 403 -16.43 12.89 15.55
CA PHE A 403 -17.19 12.88 14.31
C PHE A 403 -16.85 14.12 13.49
N THR A 404 -16.13 13.91 12.34
CA THR A 404 -15.61 14.99 11.50
C THR A 404 -16.07 14.84 10.05
N ARG A 405 -16.09 15.96 9.31
CA ARG A 405 -16.38 15.95 7.86
C ARG A 405 -15.42 15.04 7.10
N PHE A 406 -14.15 14.98 7.54
CA PHE A 406 -13.17 14.06 6.98
C PHE A 406 -13.64 12.60 7.11
N ARG A 407 -14.04 12.16 8.32
CA ARG A 407 -14.49 10.77 8.56
C ARG A 407 -15.75 10.43 7.78
N VAL A 408 -16.71 11.39 7.65
CA VAL A 408 -17.91 11.21 6.83
C VAL A 408 -17.55 11.05 5.36
N THR A 409 -16.72 11.95 4.81
CA THR A 409 -16.26 11.87 3.42
C THR A 409 -15.50 10.56 3.17
N PHE A 410 -14.57 10.23 4.06
CA PHE A 410 -13.75 9.02 3.98
C PHE A 410 -14.59 7.73 3.90
N SER A 411 -15.73 7.68 4.63
CA SER A 411 -16.59 6.49 4.67
C SER A 411 -17.61 6.41 3.53
N CYS A 412 -17.76 7.47 2.72
CA CYS A 412 -18.79 7.55 1.69
C CYS A 412 -18.27 7.61 0.26
N VAL A 413 -16.98 7.89 0.05
CA VAL A 413 -16.38 8.01 -1.29
C VAL A 413 -15.76 6.70 -1.75
N HIS A 414 -15.74 6.48 -3.06
CA HIS A 414 -14.99 5.40 -3.65
C HIS A 414 -13.49 5.64 -3.49
N ARG A 415 -12.75 4.63 -3.05
CA ARG A 415 -11.29 4.69 -2.92
C ARG A 415 -10.68 3.32 -3.18
N TRP A 416 -10.57 2.96 -4.44
CA TRP A 416 -9.94 1.72 -4.85
C TRP A 416 -9.05 1.92 -6.08
N HIS A 417 -7.98 1.13 -6.16
CA HIS A 417 -6.84 1.40 -7.01
C HIS A 417 -6.55 0.21 -7.90
N ASN A 418 -6.00 0.52 -9.07
CA ASN A 418 -5.52 -0.45 -10.02
C ASN A 418 -4.08 -0.84 -9.66
N ILE A 419 -3.85 -2.10 -9.35
CA ILE A 419 -2.52 -2.63 -8.98
C ILE A 419 -1.83 -3.40 -10.11
N GLU A 420 -2.31 -3.28 -11.35
CA GLU A 420 -1.75 -4.01 -12.48
C GLU A 420 -0.28 -3.67 -12.75
N LYS A 421 0.14 -2.41 -12.51
CA LYS A 421 1.55 -2.03 -12.60
C LYS A 421 2.40 -2.77 -11.55
N ALA A 422 1.95 -2.83 -10.31
CA ALA A 422 2.65 -3.57 -9.26
C ALA A 422 2.73 -5.07 -9.59
N ARG A 423 1.65 -5.65 -10.09
CA ARG A 423 1.64 -7.06 -10.52
C ARG A 423 2.67 -7.35 -11.61
N ARG A 424 2.72 -6.53 -12.64
CA ARG A 424 3.57 -6.78 -13.82
C ARG A 424 5.02 -6.39 -13.59
N VAL A 425 5.28 -5.25 -12.97
CA VAL A 425 6.63 -4.72 -12.80
C VAL A 425 7.30 -5.26 -11.52
N LEU A 426 6.57 -5.29 -10.40
CA LEU A 426 7.09 -5.86 -9.15
C LEU A 426 6.85 -7.37 -9.04
N GLY A 427 5.98 -7.98 -9.87
CA GLY A 427 5.50 -9.34 -9.65
C GLY A 427 4.75 -9.49 -8.33
N TYR A 428 4.09 -8.41 -7.90
CA TYR A 428 3.35 -8.39 -6.65
C TYR A 428 2.03 -9.14 -6.78
N GLU A 429 1.82 -10.10 -5.90
CA GLU A 429 0.52 -10.70 -5.63
C GLU A 429 0.29 -10.76 -4.13
N PRO A 430 -0.92 -10.42 -3.68
CA PRO A 430 -1.29 -10.57 -2.28
C PRO A 430 -1.18 -12.03 -1.83
N GLU A 431 -0.37 -12.29 -0.82
CA GLU A 431 -0.19 -13.64 -0.25
C GLU A 431 -1.36 -14.04 0.66
N VAL A 432 -2.03 -13.04 1.26
CA VAL A 432 -3.12 -13.22 2.22
C VAL A 432 -4.35 -12.47 1.72
N GLY A 433 -5.44 -13.19 1.49
CA GLY A 433 -6.73 -12.61 1.12
C GLY A 433 -7.37 -11.82 2.26
N LEU A 434 -8.38 -11.02 1.93
CA LEU A 434 -9.04 -10.13 2.89
C LEU A 434 -9.65 -10.89 4.08
N GLU A 435 -10.31 -12.02 3.85
CA GLU A 435 -10.94 -12.85 4.90
C GLU A 435 -9.93 -13.37 5.90
N GLU A 436 -8.93 -14.02 5.39
CA GLU A 436 -7.88 -14.58 6.24
C GLU A 436 -7.16 -13.47 7.00
N GLY A 437 -6.94 -12.32 6.34
CA GLY A 437 -6.35 -11.13 6.97
C GLY A 437 -7.18 -10.62 8.14
N VAL A 438 -8.51 -10.48 7.95
CA VAL A 438 -9.45 -10.08 9.01
C VAL A 438 -9.42 -11.08 10.16
N LYS A 439 -9.47 -12.38 9.84
CA LYS A 439 -9.39 -13.43 10.86
C LYS A 439 -8.12 -13.32 11.69
N ARG A 440 -6.94 -13.23 11.07
CA ARG A 440 -5.64 -13.11 11.76
C ARG A 440 -5.56 -11.85 12.62
N MET A 441 -6.09 -10.72 12.15
CA MET A 441 -6.13 -9.48 12.93
C MET A 441 -7.02 -9.63 14.16
N VAL A 442 -8.19 -10.21 14.03
CA VAL A 442 -9.13 -10.41 15.15
C VAL A 442 -8.59 -11.44 16.14
N ASP A 443 -8.00 -12.54 15.67
CA ASP A 443 -7.40 -13.57 16.54
C ASP A 443 -6.22 -12.98 17.34
N TRP A 444 -5.37 -12.19 16.70
CA TRP A 444 -4.31 -11.43 17.40
C TRP A 444 -4.90 -10.50 18.46
N TRP A 445 -5.93 -9.70 18.10
CA TRP A 445 -6.56 -8.78 19.05
C TRP A 445 -7.13 -9.48 20.28
N LYS A 446 -7.78 -10.62 20.09
CA LYS A 446 -8.31 -11.44 21.17
C LYS A 446 -7.21 -11.97 22.09
N ALA A 447 -6.13 -12.48 21.52
CA ALA A 447 -4.98 -12.98 22.27
C ALA A 447 -4.35 -11.88 23.15
N GLU A 448 -4.16 -10.69 22.59
CA GLU A 448 -3.60 -9.52 23.32
C GLU A 448 -4.51 -9.04 24.48
N HIS A 449 -5.84 -9.19 24.36
CA HIS A 449 -6.81 -8.72 25.35
C HIS A 449 -7.39 -9.85 26.23
N GLY A 450 -6.79 -11.05 26.19
CA GLY A 450 -7.21 -12.20 27.01
C GLY A 450 -8.62 -12.70 26.72
N MET A 451 -9.15 -12.44 25.52
CA MET A 451 -10.44 -12.95 25.09
C MET A 451 -10.27 -14.40 24.62
N LYS A 452 -11.23 -15.28 24.95
CA LYS A 452 -11.20 -16.64 24.43
C LYS A 452 -11.35 -16.67 22.91
N PRO A 453 -10.61 -17.54 22.22
CA PRO A 453 -10.68 -17.69 20.77
C PRO A 453 -12.07 -18.09 20.26
#